data_d18d23ffcec866372349c61a974f07d3
#
_entry.id   d18d23ffcec866372349c61a974f07d3
#
_cell.length_a   1.000
_cell.length_b   1.000
_cell.length_c   1.000
_cell.angle_alpha   90.00
_cell.angle_beta   90.00
_cell.angle_gamma   90.00
#
_symmetry.space_group_name_H-M   'P 1'
#
loop_
_entity.id
_entity.type
_entity.pdbx_description
1 polymer ?
#
loop_
_entity_poly.entity_id
_entity_poly.type
_entity_poly.pdbx_seq_one_letter_code
_entity_poly.pdbx_strand_id
1 'polypeptide(L)'
;MVVIGAGPAGLATSRELAARGVKHIVLERGDRVAHSWANLYESLVLHTGKHMSALPGLRLPRSAPLFVPRGEFVEYLTNYSRRFRLPVRTEWRVTSVERLTGSAGSWRVRAETPEGSAEVECAALIVATGIIANPRVPAIPGADEFERAGGRLLHAVEYRTPQAFYGKRVLVVGAGNSGGEIASELARMGNANGNVTNVTIAVRSGANVVPREILGIPVQYLARYIAKLPRKAREAVVRLVGRIVEKRRGPPVLPRPAHGPLDAIPLIGFHLVDAIRDGLVHVRGGIDRLTRTGAVFADGKSPAELPFDAVILATGYSAALASLGQLIRVDAKGFAVRRDRVESADHDELYFVGHNYDATGGLFNIARDARVVAARIAESDAIARTRPSRPITEHSQRA
;
A
#
# COMPACT_ATOMS: atom_id res chain seq x y z
N MET A 1 -13.00 18.55 10.81
CA MET A 1 -12.52 17.79 9.64
C MET A 1 -12.63 16.30 9.93
N VAL A 2 -12.78 15.46 8.89
CA VAL A 2 -12.77 14.00 9.04
C VAL A 2 -11.60 13.42 8.26
N VAL A 3 -10.85 12.52 8.90
CA VAL A 3 -9.79 11.71 8.29
C VAL A 3 -10.26 10.26 8.25
N ILE A 4 -10.27 9.62 7.09
CA ILE A 4 -10.68 8.22 6.94
C ILE A 4 -9.45 7.32 6.89
N GLY A 5 -9.29 6.46 7.89
CA GLY A 5 -8.20 5.51 8.07
C GLY A 5 -7.16 5.95 9.09
N ALA A 6 -6.79 5.07 10.04
CA ALA A 6 -5.76 5.28 11.08
C ALA A 6 -4.47 4.50 10.79
N GLY A 7 -4.12 4.34 9.52
CA GLY A 7 -2.80 3.92 9.08
C GLY A 7 -1.78 5.07 9.14
N PRO A 8 -0.54 4.86 8.63
CA PRO A 8 0.51 5.89 8.64
C PRO A 8 0.05 7.23 8.06
N ALA A 9 -0.76 7.21 6.99
CA ALA A 9 -1.26 8.42 6.33
C ALA A 9 -2.22 9.22 7.21
N GLY A 10 -3.22 8.55 7.80
CA GLY A 10 -4.18 9.21 8.68
C GLY A 10 -3.55 9.72 9.96
N LEU A 11 -2.67 8.94 10.57
CA LEU A 11 -1.95 9.36 11.79
C LEU A 11 -1.04 10.56 11.54
N ALA A 12 -0.28 10.56 10.44
CA ALA A 12 0.56 11.69 10.06
C ALA A 12 -0.28 12.95 9.84
N THR A 13 -1.40 12.82 9.11
CA THR A 13 -2.31 13.94 8.85
C THR A 13 -2.96 14.45 10.12
N SER A 14 -3.47 13.56 10.96
CA SER A 14 -4.09 13.90 12.25
C SER A 14 -3.11 14.69 13.15
N ARG A 15 -1.86 14.23 13.25
CA ARG A 15 -0.83 14.96 14.01
C ARG A 15 -0.56 16.35 13.44
N GLU A 16 -0.47 16.47 12.12
CA GLU A 16 -0.19 17.75 11.47
C GLU A 16 -1.37 18.74 11.61
N LEU A 17 -2.62 18.25 11.60
CA LEU A 17 -3.82 19.03 11.90
C LEU A 17 -3.84 19.46 13.36
N ALA A 18 -3.59 18.53 14.31
CA ALA A 18 -3.53 18.82 15.74
C ALA A 18 -2.47 19.89 16.07
N ALA A 19 -1.29 19.81 15.45
CA ALA A 19 -0.22 20.78 15.63
C ALA A 19 -0.57 22.20 15.16
N ARG A 20 -1.60 22.35 14.33
CA ARG A 20 -2.14 23.62 13.83
C ARG A 20 -3.44 24.04 14.50
N GLY A 21 -3.87 23.32 15.54
CA GLY A 21 -5.11 23.61 16.28
C GLY A 21 -6.39 23.31 15.48
N VAL A 22 -6.31 22.53 14.40
CA VAL A 22 -7.47 22.18 13.58
C VAL A 22 -8.25 21.04 14.25
N LYS A 23 -9.53 21.27 14.55
CA LYS A 23 -10.42 20.25 15.11
C LYS A 23 -10.74 19.18 14.07
N HIS A 24 -10.50 17.92 14.41
CA HIS A 24 -10.74 16.79 13.50
C HIS A 24 -11.00 15.50 14.28
N ILE A 25 -11.46 14.47 13.58
CA ILE A 25 -11.54 13.09 14.04
C ILE A 25 -10.93 12.17 12.99
N VAL A 26 -10.44 11.01 13.42
CA VAL A 26 -9.95 9.95 12.55
C VAL A 26 -10.86 8.74 12.71
N LEU A 27 -11.42 8.24 11.60
CA LEU A 27 -12.30 7.07 11.57
C LEU A 27 -11.53 5.88 11.02
N GLU A 28 -11.39 4.82 11.84
CA GLU A 28 -10.70 3.57 11.49
C GLU A 28 -11.70 2.40 11.52
N ARG A 29 -11.75 1.65 10.42
CA ARG A 29 -12.65 0.49 10.31
C ARG A 29 -12.28 -0.68 11.21
N GLY A 30 -11.01 -0.82 11.55
CA GLY A 30 -10.51 -1.91 12.38
C GLY A 30 -10.61 -1.61 13.87
N ASP A 31 -10.35 -2.63 14.67
CA ASP A 31 -10.38 -2.61 16.14
C ASP A 31 -9.24 -1.80 16.79
N ARG A 32 -8.26 -1.39 15.98
CA ARG A 32 -7.03 -0.71 16.45
C ARG A 32 -6.43 0.21 15.41
N VAL A 33 -5.58 1.10 15.87
CA VAL A 33 -4.66 1.88 15.02
C VAL A 33 -3.76 0.94 14.22
N ALA A 34 -3.50 1.32 12.96
CA ALA A 34 -2.67 0.54 12.03
C ALA A 34 -3.20 -0.88 11.74
N HIS A 35 -4.52 -1.10 11.85
CA HIS A 35 -5.16 -2.40 11.67
C HIS A 35 -4.68 -3.15 10.41
N SER A 36 -4.67 -2.49 9.24
CA SER A 36 -4.22 -3.13 8.00
C SER A 36 -2.74 -3.58 8.06
N TRP A 37 -1.87 -2.82 8.72
CA TRP A 37 -0.46 -3.17 8.91
C TRP A 37 -0.28 -4.33 9.90
N ALA A 38 -1.05 -4.34 10.98
CA ALA A 38 -1.03 -5.42 11.96
C ALA A 38 -1.42 -6.78 11.34
N ASN A 39 -2.22 -6.73 10.27
CA ASN A 39 -2.72 -7.91 9.55
C ASN A 39 -1.91 -8.29 8.31
N LEU A 40 -0.72 -7.75 8.08
CA LEU A 40 0.23 -8.25 7.08
C LEU A 40 1.03 -9.44 7.61
N TYR A 41 1.77 -10.13 6.73
CA TYR A 41 2.58 -11.29 7.12
C TYR A 41 3.66 -10.92 8.13
N GLU A 42 3.98 -11.89 9.02
CA GLU A 42 4.81 -11.65 10.21
C GLU A 42 6.25 -11.27 9.89
N SER A 43 6.81 -11.88 8.87
CA SER A 43 8.19 -11.65 8.42
C SER A 43 8.41 -10.36 7.65
N LEU A 44 7.35 -9.57 7.39
CA LEU A 44 7.47 -8.32 6.64
C LEU A 44 8.44 -7.36 7.31
N VAL A 45 9.41 -6.90 6.53
CA VAL A 45 10.37 -5.86 6.92
C VAL A 45 10.23 -4.69 5.95
N LEU A 46 10.14 -3.47 6.47
CA LEU A 46 10.02 -2.29 5.63
C LEU A 46 11.16 -2.21 4.61
N HIS A 47 10.84 -1.92 3.37
CA HIS A 47 11.87 -1.69 2.33
C HIS A 47 12.54 -0.33 2.47
N THR A 48 11.85 0.64 3.07
CA THR A 48 12.34 2.00 3.29
C THR A 48 13.11 2.07 4.61
N GLY A 49 14.31 2.65 4.58
CA GLY A 49 15.11 2.83 5.80
C GLY A 49 14.39 3.68 6.86
N LYS A 50 14.65 3.41 8.14
CA LYS A 50 13.92 3.99 9.29
C LYS A 50 13.82 5.52 9.28
N HIS A 51 14.83 6.22 8.74
CA HIS A 51 14.82 7.69 8.70
C HIS A 51 13.79 8.26 7.71
N MET A 52 13.43 7.49 6.66
CA MET A 52 12.40 7.84 5.68
C MET A 52 11.04 7.18 5.98
N SER A 53 10.98 6.29 6.97
CA SER A 53 9.77 5.62 7.42
C SER A 53 9.11 6.30 8.62
N ALA A 54 9.82 7.23 9.27
CA ALA A 54 9.32 7.97 10.42
C ALA A 54 8.24 8.98 10.02
N LEU A 55 7.19 9.07 10.84
CA LEU A 55 6.12 10.06 10.66
C LEU A 55 6.52 11.44 11.26
N PRO A 56 5.86 12.53 10.86
CA PRO A 56 6.14 13.87 11.35
C PRO A 56 6.11 13.96 12.88
N GLY A 57 7.13 14.57 13.48
CA GLY A 57 7.18 14.86 14.91
C GLY A 57 7.69 13.75 15.82
N LEU A 58 7.87 12.51 15.31
CA LEU A 58 8.43 11.40 16.09
C LEU A 58 9.34 10.55 15.22
N ARG A 59 10.60 10.42 15.62
CA ARG A 59 11.55 9.51 14.97
C ARG A 59 11.34 8.07 15.47
N LEU A 60 11.68 7.10 14.64
CA LEU A 60 11.83 5.72 15.11
C LEU A 60 12.97 5.62 16.14
N PRO A 61 12.92 4.68 17.09
CA PRO A 61 13.94 4.49 18.11
C PRO A 61 15.36 4.35 17.49
N ARG A 62 16.37 4.82 18.22
CA ARG A 62 17.77 4.65 17.78
C ARG A 62 18.15 3.17 17.71
N SER A 63 17.64 2.35 18.62
CA SER A 63 17.80 0.90 18.68
C SER A 63 17.12 0.15 17.54
N ALA A 64 16.10 0.72 16.89
CA ALA A 64 15.42 0.07 15.78
C ALA A 64 16.39 -0.20 14.62
N PRO A 65 16.31 -1.36 13.95
CA PRO A 65 17.15 -1.67 12.80
C PRO A 65 16.90 -0.69 11.65
N LEU A 66 17.85 -0.63 10.70
CA LEU A 66 17.76 0.26 9.54
C LEU A 66 16.49 0.02 8.73
N PHE A 67 16.13 -1.23 8.54
CA PHE A 67 14.88 -1.69 7.95
C PHE A 67 14.01 -2.30 9.05
N VAL A 68 12.92 -1.64 9.36
CA VAL A 68 12.11 -1.94 10.55
C VAL A 68 11.18 -3.11 10.29
N PRO A 69 11.15 -4.14 11.14
CA PRO A 69 10.17 -5.21 11.08
C PRO A 69 8.74 -4.69 11.27
N ARG A 70 7.77 -5.38 10.65
CA ARG A 70 6.35 -5.03 10.74
C ARG A 70 5.87 -4.82 12.18
N GLY A 71 6.21 -5.74 13.08
CA GLY A 71 5.78 -5.68 14.48
C GLY A 71 6.24 -4.38 15.17
N GLU A 72 7.52 -4.03 15.05
CA GLU A 72 8.09 -2.80 15.59
C GLU A 72 7.47 -1.54 14.95
N PHE A 73 7.14 -1.62 13.64
CA PHE A 73 6.49 -0.51 12.97
C PHE A 73 5.04 -0.31 13.42
N VAL A 74 4.29 -1.38 13.64
CA VAL A 74 2.93 -1.32 14.21
C VAL A 74 2.96 -0.76 15.63
N GLU A 75 3.91 -1.18 16.45
CA GLU A 75 4.12 -0.63 17.79
C GLU A 75 4.46 0.87 17.74
N TYR A 76 5.36 1.28 16.84
CA TYR A 76 5.68 2.68 16.61
C TYR A 76 4.43 3.50 16.25
N LEU A 77 3.56 3.02 15.36
CA LEU A 77 2.32 3.70 14.97
C LEU A 77 1.34 3.82 16.15
N THR A 78 1.22 2.77 16.95
CA THR A 78 0.39 2.76 18.17
C THR A 78 0.90 3.78 19.19
N ASN A 79 2.21 3.79 19.43
CA ASN A 79 2.86 4.74 20.33
C ASN A 79 2.78 6.18 19.79
N TYR A 80 2.84 6.36 18.46
CA TYR A 80 2.65 7.65 17.81
C TYR A 80 1.26 8.22 18.12
N SER A 81 0.21 7.44 17.92
CA SER A 81 -1.16 7.86 18.22
C SER A 81 -1.35 8.25 19.67
N ARG A 82 -0.84 7.44 20.61
CA ARG A 82 -0.91 7.72 22.06
C ARG A 82 -0.14 8.98 22.46
N ARG A 83 1.10 9.12 21.97
CA ARG A 83 1.97 10.26 22.30
C ARG A 83 1.37 11.61 21.90
N PHE A 84 0.72 11.66 20.75
CA PHE A 84 0.09 12.88 20.25
C PHE A 84 -1.40 12.98 20.62
N ARG A 85 -1.94 12.02 21.38
CA ARG A 85 -3.36 11.97 21.80
C ARG A 85 -4.29 12.18 20.62
N LEU A 86 -4.04 11.46 19.51
CA LEU A 86 -4.79 11.64 18.27
C LEU A 86 -6.24 11.17 18.44
N PRO A 87 -7.24 11.90 17.94
CA PRO A 87 -8.67 11.61 18.14
C PRO A 87 -9.13 10.49 17.20
N VAL A 88 -8.65 9.26 17.41
CA VAL A 88 -9.00 8.08 16.62
C VAL A 88 -10.21 7.39 17.21
N ARG A 89 -11.20 7.11 16.35
CA ARG A 89 -12.32 6.22 16.63
C ARG A 89 -12.13 4.94 15.83
N THR A 90 -11.94 3.83 16.51
CA THR A 90 -11.85 2.48 15.95
C THR A 90 -13.23 1.88 15.73
N GLU A 91 -13.31 0.83 14.90
CA GLU A 91 -14.55 0.13 14.55
C GLU A 91 -15.59 1.05 13.88
N TRP A 92 -15.12 2.13 13.25
CA TRP A 92 -15.91 3.04 12.41
C TRP A 92 -15.63 2.75 10.94
N ARG A 93 -16.46 1.91 10.33
CA ARG A 93 -16.35 1.55 8.92
C ARG A 93 -17.11 2.57 8.08
N VAL A 94 -16.41 3.49 7.46
CA VAL A 94 -17.04 4.44 6.51
C VAL A 94 -17.57 3.68 5.30
N THR A 95 -18.88 3.78 5.07
CA THR A 95 -19.60 3.09 4.00
C THR A 95 -19.88 4.00 2.82
N SER A 96 -20.17 5.27 3.07
CA SER A 96 -20.41 6.25 2.00
C SER A 96 -20.02 7.66 2.42
N VAL A 97 -19.78 8.47 1.41
CA VAL A 97 -19.48 9.89 1.52
C VAL A 97 -20.40 10.64 0.55
N GLU A 98 -20.92 11.77 0.97
CA GLU A 98 -21.83 12.61 0.19
C GLU A 98 -21.40 14.08 0.27
N ARG A 99 -21.49 14.80 -0.86
CA ARG A 99 -21.32 16.24 -0.89
C ARG A 99 -22.63 16.91 -0.56
N LEU A 100 -22.66 17.75 0.45
CA LEU A 100 -23.89 18.48 0.82
C LEU A 100 -24.09 19.71 -0.08
N THR A 101 -25.30 19.85 -0.61
CA THR A 101 -25.71 21.03 -1.37
C THR A 101 -26.25 22.10 -0.41
N GLY A 102 -25.88 23.37 -0.63
CA GLY A 102 -26.40 24.52 0.14
C GLY A 102 -25.48 25.05 1.25
N SER A 103 -24.55 24.27 1.76
CA SER A 103 -23.48 24.75 2.64
C SER A 103 -22.16 24.65 1.91
N ALA A 104 -21.49 25.77 1.67
CA ALA A 104 -20.23 25.80 0.94
C ALA A 104 -19.20 24.87 1.61
N GLY A 105 -18.85 23.77 0.91
CA GLY A 105 -17.75 22.89 1.30
C GLY A 105 -18.05 21.82 2.33
N SER A 106 -19.29 21.46 2.60
CA SER A 106 -19.60 20.42 3.61
C SER A 106 -19.70 19.02 3.03
N TRP A 107 -19.25 18.05 3.82
CA TRP A 107 -19.30 16.63 3.52
C TRP A 107 -20.09 15.90 4.61
N ARG A 108 -20.88 14.91 4.21
CA ARG A 108 -21.49 13.93 5.11
C ARG A 108 -20.81 12.60 4.93
N VAL A 109 -20.34 12.02 6.05
CA VAL A 109 -19.67 10.73 6.11
C VAL A 109 -20.56 9.78 6.89
N ARG A 110 -21.00 8.69 6.28
CA ARG A 110 -21.76 7.62 6.93
C ARG A 110 -20.82 6.48 7.28
N ALA A 111 -20.98 5.94 8.48
CA ALA A 111 -20.20 4.83 8.97
C ALA A 111 -21.06 3.82 9.71
N GLU A 112 -20.68 2.55 9.62
CA GLU A 112 -21.12 1.48 10.52
C GLU A 112 -20.21 1.46 11.74
N THR A 113 -20.82 1.35 12.93
CA THR A 113 -20.14 1.26 14.23
C THR A 113 -20.74 0.10 15.04
N PRO A 114 -20.12 -0.34 16.15
CA PRO A 114 -20.71 -1.35 17.02
C PRO A 114 -22.10 -0.97 17.56
N GLU A 115 -22.38 0.32 17.70
CA GLU A 115 -23.64 0.84 18.19
C GLU A 115 -24.70 1.03 17.08
N GLY A 116 -24.33 0.78 15.81
CA GLY A 116 -25.17 0.96 14.63
C GLY A 116 -24.63 1.98 13.62
N SER A 117 -25.51 2.53 12.78
CA SER A 117 -25.11 3.53 11.79
C SER A 117 -24.88 4.90 12.44
N ALA A 118 -23.81 5.57 12.02
CA ALA A 118 -23.47 6.92 12.45
C ALA A 118 -23.22 7.84 11.26
N GLU A 119 -23.53 9.12 11.43
CA GLU A 119 -23.23 10.16 10.44
C GLU A 119 -22.37 11.26 11.07
N VAL A 120 -21.42 11.78 10.29
CA VAL A 120 -20.57 12.91 10.68
C VAL A 120 -20.51 13.92 9.54
N GLU A 121 -20.82 15.17 9.84
CA GLU A 121 -20.63 16.27 8.89
C GLU A 121 -19.31 16.99 9.13
N CYS A 122 -18.64 17.40 8.05
CA CYS A 122 -17.36 18.09 8.13
C CYS A 122 -17.14 19.04 6.95
N ALA A 123 -16.36 20.09 7.17
CA ALA A 123 -16.01 21.07 6.13
C ALA A 123 -14.99 20.53 5.14
N ALA A 124 -14.03 19.70 5.58
CA ALA A 124 -13.06 19.04 4.70
C ALA A 124 -12.92 17.56 5.05
N LEU A 125 -12.68 16.76 4.01
CA LEU A 125 -12.53 15.32 4.09
C LEU A 125 -11.13 14.88 3.61
N ILE A 126 -10.46 14.07 4.42
CA ILE A 126 -9.15 13.53 4.09
C ILE A 126 -9.23 12.01 3.97
N VAL A 127 -8.98 11.49 2.77
CA VAL A 127 -8.96 10.06 2.47
C VAL A 127 -7.55 9.52 2.68
N ALA A 128 -7.37 8.71 3.74
CA ALA A 128 -6.11 8.09 4.13
C ALA A 128 -6.25 6.55 4.25
N THR A 129 -7.16 5.97 3.46
CA THR A 129 -7.56 4.55 3.48
C THR A 129 -6.47 3.59 2.98
N GLY A 130 -5.44 4.11 2.32
CA GLY A 130 -4.31 3.34 1.80
C GLY A 130 -4.69 2.39 0.66
N ILE A 131 -3.77 1.47 0.36
CA ILE A 131 -3.93 0.47 -0.70
C ILE A 131 -4.15 -0.94 -0.16
N ILE A 132 -3.53 -1.31 0.96
CA ILE A 132 -3.53 -2.67 1.52
C ILE A 132 -4.95 -3.19 1.78
N ALA A 133 -5.87 -2.29 2.05
CA ALA A 133 -7.27 -2.61 2.30
C ALA A 133 -8.06 -3.06 1.05
N ASN A 134 -7.48 -2.90 -0.14
CA ASN A 134 -8.14 -3.21 -1.41
C ASN A 134 -7.23 -4.08 -2.30
N PRO A 135 -7.15 -5.40 -2.02
CA PRO A 135 -6.37 -6.34 -2.80
C PRO A 135 -6.91 -6.45 -4.23
N ARG A 136 -6.02 -6.58 -5.19
CA ARG A 136 -6.39 -6.79 -6.59
C ARG A 136 -6.45 -8.30 -6.87
N VAL A 137 -7.64 -8.85 -6.91
CA VAL A 137 -7.89 -10.27 -7.20
C VAL A 137 -8.36 -10.40 -8.65
N PRO A 138 -7.51 -10.86 -9.58
CA PRO A 138 -7.92 -11.10 -10.97
C PRO A 138 -8.85 -12.31 -11.05
N ALA A 139 -9.80 -12.26 -11.96
CA ALA A 139 -10.54 -13.45 -12.35
C ALA A 139 -9.60 -14.41 -13.08
N ILE A 140 -9.43 -15.63 -12.55
CA ILE A 140 -8.62 -16.68 -13.14
C ILE A 140 -9.58 -17.81 -13.53
N PRO A 141 -9.65 -18.22 -14.84
CA PRO A 141 -10.49 -19.33 -15.25
C PRO A 141 -10.16 -20.58 -14.43
N GLY A 142 -11.18 -21.31 -13.96
CA GLY A 142 -11.03 -22.53 -13.16
C GLY A 142 -10.77 -22.32 -11.67
N ALA A 143 -10.75 -21.07 -11.15
CA ALA A 143 -10.50 -20.80 -9.73
C ALA A 143 -11.50 -21.52 -8.81
N ASP A 144 -12.80 -21.42 -9.09
CA ASP A 144 -13.86 -22.09 -8.31
C ASP A 144 -13.74 -23.62 -8.34
N GLU A 145 -13.27 -24.18 -9.44
CA GLU A 145 -13.06 -25.62 -9.58
C GLU A 145 -11.87 -26.09 -8.74
N PHE A 146 -10.79 -25.30 -8.72
CA PHE A 146 -9.63 -25.55 -7.88
C PHE A 146 -9.99 -25.55 -6.39
N GLU A 147 -10.74 -24.55 -5.93
CA GLU A 147 -11.16 -24.44 -4.52
C GLU A 147 -12.13 -25.54 -4.13
N ARG A 148 -13.13 -25.86 -4.98
CA ARG A 148 -14.05 -26.99 -4.75
C ARG A 148 -13.36 -28.36 -4.69
N ALA A 149 -12.21 -28.49 -5.33
CA ALA A 149 -11.37 -29.69 -5.26
C ALA A 149 -10.45 -29.74 -4.02
N GLY A 150 -10.53 -28.74 -3.13
CA GLY A 150 -9.73 -28.65 -1.90
C GLY A 150 -8.45 -27.84 -2.06
N GLY A 151 -8.20 -27.22 -3.21
CA GLY A 151 -7.10 -26.27 -3.39
C GLY A 151 -7.33 -24.98 -2.62
N ARG A 152 -6.28 -24.39 -2.07
CA ARG A 152 -6.37 -23.14 -1.30
C ARG A 152 -5.99 -21.96 -2.21
N LEU A 153 -6.92 -21.06 -2.49
CA LEU A 153 -6.69 -19.81 -3.20
C LEU A 153 -6.80 -18.64 -2.22
N LEU A 154 -5.77 -17.80 -2.15
CA LEU A 154 -5.76 -16.63 -1.26
C LEU A 154 -4.95 -15.48 -1.85
N HIS A 155 -5.27 -14.25 -1.46
CA HIS A 155 -4.43 -13.10 -1.79
C HIS A 155 -3.28 -12.96 -0.77
N ALA A 156 -2.15 -12.36 -1.18
CA ALA A 156 -0.99 -12.10 -0.33
C ALA A 156 -1.33 -11.30 0.95
N VAL A 157 -2.43 -10.56 0.98
CA VAL A 157 -2.94 -9.87 2.18
C VAL A 157 -3.43 -10.84 3.26
N GLU A 158 -3.79 -12.05 2.89
CA GLU A 158 -4.27 -13.10 3.80
C GLU A 158 -3.15 -14.05 4.27
N TYR A 159 -2.02 -14.02 3.59
CA TYR A 159 -0.83 -14.76 4.01
C TYR A 159 -0.31 -14.20 5.34
N ARG A 160 0.04 -15.07 6.29
CA ARG A 160 0.56 -14.68 7.61
C ARG A 160 1.93 -15.25 7.88
N THR A 161 2.07 -16.55 7.75
CA THR A 161 3.26 -17.32 8.10
C THR A 161 3.46 -18.48 7.14
N PRO A 162 4.69 -19.02 6.98
CA PRO A 162 4.96 -20.14 6.10
C PRO A 162 4.45 -21.48 6.62
N GLN A 163 4.21 -21.64 7.93
CA GLN A 163 3.88 -22.92 8.57
C GLN A 163 2.66 -23.60 7.97
N ALA A 164 1.64 -22.82 7.58
CA ALA A 164 0.41 -23.33 6.97
C ALA A 164 0.61 -23.99 5.60
N PHE A 165 1.82 -23.85 5.02
CA PHE A 165 2.18 -24.31 3.68
C PHE A 165 3.32 -25.36 3.68
N TYR A 166 3.82 -25.75 4.83
CA TYR A 166 4.89 -26.75 4.91
C TYR A 166 4.47 -28.08 4.26
N GLY A 167 5.37 -28.65 3.45
CA GLY A 167 5.13 -29.85 2.67
C GLY A 167 4.17 -29.68 1.49
N LYS A 168 3.70 -28.45 1.19
CA LYS A 168 2.77 -28.14 0.12
C LYS A 168 3.47 -27.74 -1.17
N ARG A 169 2.79 -27.94 -2.30
CA ARG A 169 3.15 -27.38 -3.60
C ARG A 169 2.44 -26.02 -3.70
N VAL A 170 3.21 -24.96 -3.68
CA VAL A 170 2.67 -23.58 -3.61
C VAL A 170 3.00 -22.80 -4.88
N LEU A 171 1.99 -22.22 -5.50
CA LEU A 171 2.13 -21.29 -6.59
C LEU A 171 1.96 -19.86 -6.07
N VAL A 172 2.99 -19.02 -6.23
CA VAL A 172 2.91 -17.58 -5.96
C VAL A 172 2.74 -16.84 -7.28
N VAL A 173 1.70 -16.01 -7.41
CA VAL A 173 1.37 -15.31 -8.65
C VAL A 173 1.80 -13.85 -8.57
N GLY A 174 2.85 -13.50 -9.31
CA GLY A 174 3.40 -12.14 -9.36
C GLY A 174 4.73 -11.98 -8.65
N ALA A 175 5.70 -11.37 -9.31
CA ALA A 175 7.06 -11.12 -8.83
C ALA A 175 7.25 -9.67 -8.35
N GLY A 176 6.25 -9.09 -7.68
CA GLY A 176 6.40 -7.86 -6.91
C GLY A 176 7.08 -8.13 -5.56
N ASN A 177 7.23 -7.07 -4.72
CA ASN A 177 7.90 -7.21 -3.43
C ASN A 177 7.25 -8.29 -2.55
N SER A 178 5.92 -8.28 -2.37
CA SER A 178 5.23 -9.29 -1.56
C SER A 178 5.39 -10.71 -2.14
N GLY A 179 5.24 -10.87 -3.47
CA GLY A 179 5.41 -12.18 -4.10
C GLY A 179 6.83 -12.72 -3.96
N GLY A 180 7.83 -11.86 -4.13
CA GLY A 180 9.24 -12.23 -3.97
C GLY A 180 9.58 -12.62 -2.53
N GLU A 181 9.09 -11.88 -1.54
CA GLU A 181 9.32 -12.18 -0.12
C GLU A 181 8.62 -13.48 0.29
N ILE A 182 7.33 -13.62 -0.02
CA ILE A 182 6.54 -14.81 0.32
C ILE A 182 7.12 -16.07 -0.33
N ALA A 183 7.44 -16.04 -1.63
CA ALA A 183 8.03 -17.18 -2.32
C ALA A 183 9.37 -17.60 -1.72
N SER A 184 10.23 -16.63 -1.41
CA SER A 184 11.55 -16.89 -0.80
C SER A 184 11.42 -17.42 0.62
N GLU A 185 10.50 -16.87 1.42
CA GLU A 185 10.24 -17.31 2.79
C GLU A 185 9.74 -18.75 2.81
N LEU A 186 8.69 -19.05 2.03
CA LEU A 186 8.13 -20.40 1.93
C LEU A 186 9.18 -21.45 1.58
N ALA A 187 10.00 -21.16 0.55
CA ALA A 187 11.01 -22.07 0.08
C ALA A 187 12.14 -22.29 1.11
N ARG A 188 12.67 -21.21 1.71
CA ARG A 188 13.79 -21.29 2.65
C ARG A 188 13.38 -21.88 4.01
N MET A 189 12.24 -21.45 4.56
CA MET A 189 11.77 -21.92 5.87
C MET A 189 11.27 -23.36 5.80
N GLY A 190 10.60 -23.75 4.71
CA GLY A 190 10.22 -25.15 4.48
C GLY A 190 11.44 -26.07 4.44
N ASN A 191 12.45 -25.69 3.67
CA ASN A 191 13.69 -26.46 3.54
C ASN A 191 14.49 -26.54 4.85
N ALA A 192 14.63 -25.40 5.55
CA ALA A 192 15.38 -25.35 6.82
C ALA A 192 14.75 -26.21 7.94
N ASN A 193 13.43 -26.42 7.92
CA ASN A 193 12.71 -27.24 8.89
C ASN A 193 12.49 -28.69 8.43
N GLY A 194 13.10 -29.12 7.33
CA GLY A 194 12.91 -30.46 6.76
C GLY A 194 11.54 -30.74 6.16
N ASN A 195 10.65 -29.74 6.13
CA ASN A 195 9.32 -29.80 5.53
C ASN A 195 9.36 -29.09 4.18
N VAL A 196 10.03 -29.69 3.20
CA VAL A 196 10.26 -29.09 1.88
C VAL A 196 8.97 -28.59 1.27
N THR A 197 8.87 -27.29 1.08
CA THR A 197 7.78 -26.66 0.38
C THR A 197 8.22 -26.44 -1.07
N ASN A 198 7.53 -27.06 -2.01
CA ASN A 198 7.80 -26.87 -3.43
C ASN A 198 7.16 -25.56 -3.89
N VAL A 199 7.97 -24.55 -4.19
CA VAL A 199 7.51 -23.22 -4.54
C VAL A 199 7.74 -22.91 -6.01
N THR A 200 6.67 -22.56 -6.70
CA THR A 200 6.71 -22.02 -8.07
C THR A 200 6.24 -20.56 -8.04
N ILE A 201 6.93 -19.69 -8.76
CA ILE A 201 6.48 -18.31 -8.96
C ILE A 201 6.06 -18.08 -10.42
N ALA A 202 4.83 -17.58 -10.62
CA ALA A 202 4.32 -17.20 -11.92
C ALA A 202 4.64 -15.74 -12.24
N VAL A 203 5.37 -15.50 -13.32
CA VAL A 203 5.85 -14.16 -13.70
C VAL A 203 5.41 -13.84 -15.13
N ARG A 204 4.34 -13.05 -15.27
CA ARG A 204 3.75 -12.71 -16.57
C ARG A 204 4.57 -11.69 -17.36
N SER A 205 4.98 -10.60 -16.73
CA SER A 205 5.54 -9.42 -17.41
C SER A 205 6.98 -9.08 -16.97
N GLY A 206 7.62 -9.97 -16.19
CA GLY A 206 8.95 -9.74 -15.67
C GLY A 206 9.01 -8.72 -14.51
N ALA A 207 10.20 -8.56 -13.94
CA ALA A 207 10.45 -7.59 -12.87
C ALA A 207 11.84 -6.98 -12.97
N ASN A 208 11.96 -5.68 -12.76
CA ASN A 208 13.24 -5.02 -12.52
C ASN A 208 13.65 -5.27 -11.07
N VAL A 209 14.85 -5.77 -10.84
CA VAL A 209 15.39 -6.02 -9.50
C VAL A 209 16.42 -4.96 -9.15
N VAL A 210 16.28 -4.35 -7.99
CA VAL A 210 17.24 -3.37 -7.48
C VAL A 210 17.79 -3.81 -6.12
N PRO A 211 19.05 -3.51 -5.80
CA PRO A 211 19.58 -3.80 -4.48
C PRO A 211 18.80 -3.03 -3.40
N ARG A 212 18.67 -3.62 -2.22
CA ARG A 212 18.09 -2.94 -1.06
C ARG A 212 19.00 -1.83 -0.54
N GLU A 213 20.31 -2.10 -0.65
CA GLU A 213 21.37 -1.19 -0.23
C GLU A 213 22.50 -1.15 -1.27
N ILE A 214 23.14 0.00 -1.37
CA ILE A 214 24.38 0.20 -2.13
C ILE A 214 25.40 0.73 -1.12
N LEU A 215 26.47 -0.03 -0.87
CA LEU A 215 27.51 0.29 0.14
C LEU A 215 26.92 0.61 1.53
N GLY A 216 25.95 -0.15 1.99
CA GLY A 216 25.25 0.06 3.28
C GLY A 216 24.25 1.22 3.31
N ILE A 217 24.05 1.90 2.18
CA ILE A 217 23.08 3.01 2.08
C ILE A 217 21.80 2.48 1.41
N PRO A 218 20.61 2.62 2.05
CA PRO A 218 19.34 2.24 1.43
C PRO A 218 19.14 2.91 0.07
N VAL A 219 18.75 2.13 -0.93
CA VAL A 219 18.59 2.64 -2.30
C VAL A 219 17.60 3.79 -2.40
N GLN A 220 16.59 3.83 -1.54
CA GLN A 220 15.60 4.91 -1.50
C GLN A 220 16.22 6.27 -1.08
N TYR A 221 17.28 6.26 -0.27
CA TYR A 221 18.00 7.51 0.07
C TYR A 221 18.66 8.10 -1.17
N LEU A 222 19.24 7.25 -2.01
CA LEU A 222 19.80 7.67 -3.29
C LEU A 222 18.70 8.07 -4.28
N ALA A 223 17.59 7.33 -4.31
CA ALA A 223 16.46 7.62 -5.18
C ALA A 223 15.89 9.03 -4.98
N ARG A 224 15.92 9.56 -3.74
CA ARG A 224 15.52 10.94 -3.43
C ARG A 224 16.33 12.00 -4.19
N TYR A 225 17.63 11.78 -4.33
CA TYR A 225 18.51 12.69 -5.07
C TYR A 225 18.37 12.49 -6.58
N ILE A 226 18.32 11.23 -7.01
CA ILE A 226 18.12 10.84 -8.41
C ILE A 226 16.78 11.37 -8.94
N ALA A 227 15.72 11.39 -8.12
CA ALA A 227 14.40 11.89 -8.48
C ALA A 227 14.40 13.38 -8.94
N LYS A 228 15.40 14.16 -8.56
CA LYS A 228 15.56 15.56 -8.98
C LYS A 228 16.14 15.69 -10.39
N LEU A 229 16.73 14.64 -10.94
CA LEU A 229 17.32 14.64 -12.27
C LEU A 229 16.24 14.53 -13.37
N PRO A 230 16.51 15.02 -14.59
CA PRO A 230 15.65 14.78 -15.75
C PRO A 230 15.42 13.27 -15.99
N ARG A 231 14.26 12.90 -16.54
CA ARG A 231 13.87 11.48 -16.75
C ARG A 231 14.97 10.67 -17.45
N LYS A 232 15.56 11.19 -18.54
CA LYS A 232 16.64 10.51 -19.29
C LYS A 232 17.87 10.20 -18.43
N ALA A 233 18.29 11.14 -17.56
CA ALA A 233 19.40 10.93 -16.64
C ALA A 233 19.06 9.87 -15.58
N ARG A 234 17.85 9.89 -15.02
CA ARG A 234 17.36 8.84 -14.09
C ARG A 234 17.41 7.46 -14.71
N GLU A 235 16.91 7.31 -15.93
CA GLU A 235 16.94 6.04 -16.67
C GLU A 235 18.38 5.57 -16.95
N ALA A 236 19.29 6.49 -17.26
CA ALA A 236 20.72 6.17 -17.45
C ALA A 236 21.35 5.64 -16.17
N VAL A 237 21.08 6.27 -15.01
CA VAL A 237 21.57 5.81 -13.71
C VAL A 237 21.02 4.41 -13.38
N VAL A 238 19.72 4.18 -13.56
CA VAL A 238 19.12 2.87 -13.28
C VAL A 238 19.69 1.79 -14.20
N ARG A 239 19.90 2.09 -15.49
CA ARG A 239 20.55 1.16 -16.42
C ARG A 239 22.00 0.85 -16.03
N LEU A 240 22.76 1.86 -15.57
CA LEU A 240 24.12 1.66 -15.09
C LEU A 240 24.18 0.76 -13.86
N VAL A 241 23.32 1.02 -12.87
CA VAL A 241 23.19 0.18 -11.67
C VAL A 241 22.82 -1.25 -12.07
N GLY A 242 21.87 -1.42 -12.99
CA GLY A 242 21.47 -2.74 -13.51
C GLY A 242 22.63 -3.50 -14.14
N ARG A 243 23.48 -2.85 -14.96
CA ARG A 243 24.70 -3.47 -15.55
C ARG A 243 25.70 -3.88 -14.49
N ILE A 244 25.93 -3.05 -13.47
CA ILE A 244 26.83 -3.37 -12.36
C ILE A 244 26.33 -4.59 -11.58
N VAL A 245 25.03 -4.64 -11.31
CA VAL A 245 24.38 -5.78 -10.65
C VAL A 245 24.54 -7.05 -11.50
N GLU A 246 24.25 -6.98 -12.79
CA GLU A 246 24.36 -8.11 -13.71
C GLU A 246 25.82 -8.61 -13.82
N LYS A 247 26.80 -7.70 -13.87
CA LYS A 247 28.21 -8.06 -13.87
C LYS A 247 28.66 -8.77 -12.58
N ARG A 248 28.13 -8.36 -11.43
CA ARG A 248 28.51 -8.92 -10.13
C ARG A 248 27.75 -10.17 -9.75
N ARG A 249 26.50 -10.28 -10.15
CA ARG A 249 25.59 -11.35 -9.73
C ARG A 249 25.18 -12.29 -10.88
N GLY A 250 25.73 -12.12 -12.09
CA GLY A 250 25.36 -12.90 -13.27
C GLY A 250 24.02 -12.48 -13.90
N PRO A 251 23.58 -13.19 -14.96
CA PRO A 251 22.42 -12.83 -15.76
C PRO A 251 21.13 -12.82 -14.94
N PRO A 252 20.11 -12.05 -15.39
CA PRO A 252 18.82 -12.01 -14.73
C PRO A 252 18.12 -13.36 -14.78
N VAL A 253 17.57 -13.80 -13.66
CA VAL A 253 16.79 -15.06 -13.52
C VAL A 253 15.30 -14.87 -13.73
N LEU A 254 14.83 -13.62 -13.69
CA LEU A 254 13.45 -13.24 -14.00
C LEU A 254 13.38 -12.67 -15.42
N PRO A 255 12.26 -12.83 -16.13
CA PRO A 255 12.05 -12.17 -17.41
C PRO A 255 12.24 -10.66 -17.31
N ARG A 256 12.84 -10.04 -18.30
CA ARG A 256 12.96 -8.57 -18.37
C ARG A 256 11.58 -7.99 -18.70
N PRO A 257 11.10 -6.97 -17.95
CA PRO A 257 9.83 -6.35 -18.24
C PRO A 257 9.90 -5.54 -19.54
N ALA A 258 8.80 -5.53 -20.30
CA ALA A 258 8.68 -4.74 -21.53
C ALA A 258 8.61 -3.23 -21.27
N HIS A 259 8.21 -2.82 -20.06
CA HIS A 259 8.14 -1.41 -19.65
C HIS A 259 9.50 -0.86 -19.22
N GLY A 260 9.64 0.46 -19.26
CA GLY A 260 10.87 1.14 -18.83
C GLY A 260 11.17 0.93 -17.33
N PRO A 261 12.42 1.14 -16.93
CA PRO A 261 12.88 0.84 -15.56
C PRO A 261 12.26 1.75 -14.49
N LEU A 262 11.60 2.85 -14.87
CA LEU A 262 10.93 3.80 -13.98
C LEU A 262 9.40 3.69 -14.01
N ASP A 263 8.83 2.82 -14.84
CA ASP A 263 7.39 2.77 -15.09
C ASP A 263 6.64 1.83 -14.14
N ALA A 264 7.39 1.01 -13.38
CA ALA A 264 6.84 0.16 -12.33
C ALA A 264 7.74 0.17 -11.09
N ILE A 265 7.17 -0.26 -9.97
CA ILE A 265 7.91 -0.42 -8.72
C ILE A 265 8.81 -1.65 -8.85
N PRO A 266 10.14 -1.50 -8.65
CA PRO A 266 11.05 -2.64 -8.75
C PRO A 266 10.88 -3.60 -7.57
N LEU A 267 11.28 -4.85 -7.77
CA LEU A 267 11.56 -5.79 -6.70
C LEU A 267 12.82 -5.33 -5.95
N ILE A 268 12.67 -5.10 -4.65
CA ILE A 268 13.75 -4.58 -3.80
C ILE A 268 14.43 -5.73 -3.07
N GLY A 269 15.75 -5.86 -3.25
CA GLY A 269 16.55 -6.94 -2.69
C GLY A 269 16.66 -8.14 -3.62
N PHE A 270 17.50 -9.08 -3.24
CA PHE A 270 17.87 -10.24 -4.08
C PHE A 270 17.36 -11.57 -3.52
N HIS A 271 16.60 -11.56 -2.42
CA HIS A 271 16.12 -12.78 -1.75
C HIS A 271 15.40 -13.76 -2.69
N LEU A 272 14.55 -13.26 -3.59
CA LEU A 272 13.90 -14.09 -4.61
C LEU A 272 14.91 -14.57 -5.66
N VAL A 273 15.80 -13.70 -6.13
CA VAL A 273 16.84 -14.04 -7.11
C VAL A 273 17.76 -15.13 -6.58
N ASP A 274 18.14 -15.00 -5.32
CA ASP A 274 19.00 -15.99 -4.64
C ASP A 274 18.23 -17.32 -4.46
N ALA A 275 16.96 -17.28 -4.02
CA ALA A 275 16.16 -18.50 -3.90
C ALA A 275 15.94 -19.24 -5.24
N ILE A 276 15.82 -18.50 -6.34
CA ILE A 276 15.74 -19.10 -7.70
C ILE A 276 17.07 -19.74 -8.09
N ARG A 277 18.21 -19.05 -7.83
CA ARG A 277 19.54 -19.59 -8.15
C ARG A 277 19.90 -20.79 -7.32
N ASP A 278 19.49 -20.82 -6.06
CA ASP A 278 19.65 -21.96 -5.16
C ASP A 278 18.74 -23.14 -5.53
N GLY A 279 17.91 -23.02 -6.59
CA GLY A 279 16.96 -24.05 -7.02
C GLY A 279 15.75 -24.27 -6.11
N LEU A 280 15.56 -23.37 -5.13
CA LEU A 280 14.48 -23.46 -4.14
C LEU A 280 13.14 -22.91 -4.66
N VAL A 281 13.17 -22.03 -5.66
CA VAL A 281 11.99 -21.45 -6.30
C VAL A 281 12.06 -21.65 -7.81
N HIS A 282 11.00 -22.24 -8.39
CA HIS A 282 10.88 -22.45 -9.82
C HIS A 282 10.13 -21.30 -10.49
N VAL A 283 10.59 -20.84 -11.65
CA VAL A 283 9.97 -19.74 -12.40
C VAL A 283 9.16 -20.25 -13.58
N ARG A 284 7.87 -19.89 -13.63
CA ARG A 284 6.98 -20.12 -14.76
C ARG A 284 6.45 -18.80 -15.31
N GLY A 285 5.88 -18.81 -16.49
CA GLY A 285 5.20 -17.68 -17.13
C GLY A 285 3.86 -17.35 -16.49
N GLY A 286 3.03 -16.57 -17.18
CA GLY A 286 1.68 -16.25 -16.72
C GLY A 286 0.80 -17.51 -16.63
N ILE A 287 -0.17 -17.49 -15.73
CA ILE A 287 -1.20 -18.52 -15.62
C ILE A 287 -2.22 -18.30 -16.75
N ASP A 288 -2.59 -19.38 -17.45
CA ASP A 288 -3.71 -19.43 -18.37
C ASP A 288 -5.02 -19.72 -17.61
N ARG A 289 -5.03 -20.81 -16.84
CA ARG A 289 -6.16 -21.21 -15.98
C ARG A 289 -5.70 -22.06 -14.81
N LEU A 290 -6.56 -22.18 -13.80
CA LEU A 290 -6.47 -23.20 -12.77
C LEU A 290 -7.24 -24.45 -13.20
N THR A 291 -6.87 -25.61 -12.65
CA THR A 291 -7.53 -26.89 -12.83
C THR A 291 -7.91 -27.44 -11.46
N ARG A 292 -8.58 -28.58 -11.42
CA ARG A 292 -8.90 -29.28 -10.15
C ARG A 292 -7.66 -29.56 -9.28
N THR A 293 -6.50 -29.72 -9.90
CA THR A 293 -5.28 -30.21 -9.23
C THR A 293 -4.10 -29.24 -9.31
N GLY A 294 -4.22 -28.13 -10.04
CA GLY A 294 -3.10 -27.24 -10.24
C GLY A 294 -3.34 -26.05 -11.16
N ALA A 295 -2.34 -25.72 -11.97
CA ALA A 295 -2.39 -24.59 -12.89
C ALA A 295 -1.76 -24.92 -14.25
N VAL A 296 -2.35 -24.40 -15.31
CA VAL A 296 -1.82 -24.40 -16.69
C VAL A 296 -1.15 -23.05 -16.94
N PHE A 297 0.03 -23.07 -17.55
CA PHE A 297 0.83 -21.89 -17.82
C PHE A 297 0.86 -21.56 -19.32
N ALA A 298 0.89 -20.26 -19.63
CA ALA A 298 0.94 -19.72 -20.99
C ALA A 298 2.39 -19.49 -21.49
N ASP A 299 3.39 -20.19 -20.92
CA ASP A 299 4.81 -19.97 -21.25
C ASP A 299 5.39 -20.95 -22.27
N GLY A 300 4.58 -21.88 -22.76
CA GLY A 300 4.99 -22.90 -23.72
C GLY A 300 5.95 -23.97 -23.18
N LYS A 301 6.26 -23.95 -21.87
CA LYS A 301 7.16 -24.96 -21.27
C LYS A 301 6.41 -26.25 -20.94
N SER A 302 7.11 -27.38 -21.08
CA SER A 302 6.59 -28.70 -20.70
C SER A 302 7.04 -29.06 -19.26
N PRO A 303 6.16 -29.68 -18.45
CA PRO A 303 4.72 -29.86 -18.72
C PRO A 303 3.97 -28.51 -18.63
N ALA A 304 2.93 -28.33 -19.43
CA ALA A 304 2.12 -27.12 -19.42
C ALA A 304 1.33 -26.97 -18.12
N GLU A 305 0.88 -28.09 -17.55
CA GLU A 305 0.17 -28.16 -16.28
C GLU A 305 1.10 -28.64 -15.16
N LEU A 306 1.03 -27.98 -14.00
CA LEU A 306 1.72 -28.40 -12.77
C LEU A 306 0.73 -28.46 -11.62
N PRO A 307 0.88 -29.48 -10.73
CA PRO A 307 -0.01 -29.63 -9.58
C PRO A 307 0.37 -28.67 -8.44
N PHE A 308 -0.67 -28.12 -7.80
CA PHE A 308 -0.53 -27.23 -6.63
C PHE A 308 -1.59 -27.52 -5.58
N ASP A 309 -1.22 -27.36 -4.31
CA ASP A 309 -2.10 -27.46 -3.15
C ASP A 309 -2.60 -26.08 -2.70
N ALA A 310 -1.82 -25.02 -3.04
CA ALA A 310 -2.17 -23.64 -2.73
C ALA A 310 -1.69 -22.66 -3.82
N VAL A 311 -2.48 -21.61 -4.02
CA VAL A 311 -2.17 -20.48 -4.91
C VAL A 311 -2.24 -19.19 -4.12
N ILE A 312 -1.15 -18.42 -4.08
CA ILE A 312 -1.06 -17.13 -3.39
C ILE A 312 -0.99 -16.01 -4.43
N LEU A 313 -2.04 -15.21 -4.51
CA LEU A 313 -2.14 -14.09 -5.43
C LEU A 313 -1.37 -12.87 -4.89
N ALA A 314 -0.14 -12.67 -5.33
CA ALA A 314 0.65 -11.46 -5.06
C ALA A 314 0.48 -10.43 -6.19
N THR A 315 -0.76 -10.21 -6.60
CA THR A 315 -1.18 -9.46 -7.79
C THR A 315 -1.34 -7.96 -7.53
N GLY A 316 -0.95 -7.51 -6.32
CA GLY A 316 -0.91 -6.13 -5.93
C GLY A 316 -2.23 -5.60 -5.36
N TYR A 317 -2.31 -4.27 -5.27
CA TYR A 317 -3.38 -3.56 -4.59
C TYR A 317 -3.82 -2.36 -5.41
N SER A 318 -5.02 -1.85 -5.12
CA SER A 318 -5.53 -0.57 -5.61
C SER A 318 -5.94 0.31 -4.42
N ALA A 319 -6.14 1.60 -4.65
CA ALA A 319 -6.58 2.49 -3.58
C ALA A 319 -7.97 2.10 -3.08
N ALA A 320 -8.17 2.12 -1.75
CA ALA A 320 -9.45 1.78 -1.13
C ALA A 320 -10.39 2.99 -1.14
N LEU A 321 -11.10 3.18 -2.26
CA LEU A 321 -11.93 4.35 -2.56
C LEU A 321 -13.42 4.05 -2.68
N ALA A 322 -13.86 2.82 -2.38
CA ALA A 322 -15.24 2.38 -2.58
C ALA A 322 -16.27 3.28 -1.90
N SER A 323 -15.98 3.82 -0.72
CA SER A 323 -16.88 4.72 0.00
C SER A 323 -17.13 6.08 -0.69
N LEU A 324 -16.32 6.44 -1.67
CA LEU A 324 -16.48 7.66 -2.47
C LEU A 324 -17.34 7.43 -3.73
N GLY A 325 -17.56 6.17 -4.12
CA GLY A 325 -18.39 5.82 -5.27
C GLY A 325 -18.03 6.59 -6.54
N GLN A 326 -19.02 7.22 -7.14
CA GLN A 326 -18.87 8.00 -8.38
C GLN A 326 -18.47 9.48 -8.15
N LEU A 327 -18.25 9.90 -6.91
CA LEU A 327 -17.84 11.27 -6.59
C LEU A 327 -16.48 11.65 -7.17
N ILE A 328 -15.64 10.66 -7.48
CA ILE A 328 -14.28 10.89 -7.95
C ILE A 328 -13.95 10.07 -9.19
N ARG A 329 -13.13 10.63 -10.05
CA ARG A 329 -12.47 9.88 -11.13
C ARG A 329 -11.23 9.17 -10.59
N VAL A 330 -10.95 7.99 -11.14
CA VAL A 330 -9.74 7.22 -10.84
C VAL A 330 -8.87 7.08 -12.09
N ASP A 331 -7.56 7.06 -11.90
CA ASP A 331 -6.60 6.83 -12.96
C ASP A 331 -6.51 5.33 -13.35
N ALA A 332 -5.74 5.01 -14.40
CA ALA A 332 -5.53 3.65 -14.87
C ALA A 332 -4.88 2.71 -13.82
N LYS A 333 -4.31 3.25 -12.75
CA LYS A 333 -3.73 2.50 -11.62
C LYS A 333 -4.71 2.34 -10.46
N GLY A 334 -5.92 2.93 -10.54
CA GLY A 334 -6.96 2.89 -9.51
C GLY A 334 -6.74 3.90 -8.38
N PHE A 335 -5.98 4.97 -8.61
CA PHE A 335 -5.83 6.09 -7.68
C PHE A 335 -6.73 7.25 -8.07
N ALA A 336 -7.19 8.02 -7.07
CA ALA A 336 -7.97 9.22 -7.30
C ALA A 336 -7.21 10.22 -8.19
N VAL A 337 -7.90 10.78 -9.20
CA VAL A 337 -7.37 11.88 -10.02
C VAL A 337 -7.28 13.13 -9.16
N ARG A 338 -6.12 13.76 -9.12
CA ARG A 338 -5.83 14.92 -8.28
C ARG A 338 -5.34 16.08 -9.15
N ARG A 339 -5.72 17.29 -8.80
CA ARG A 339 -5.25 18.51 -9.50
C ARG A 339 -3.79 18.82 -9.19
N ASP A 340 -3.33 18.33 -8.05
CA ASP A 340 -1.93 18.41 -7.64
C ASP A 340 -1.52 17.15 -6.86
N ARG A 341 -0.66 17.31 -5.85
CA ARG A 341 -0.13 16.20 -5.06
C ARG A 341 -1.17 15.55 -4.16
N VAL A 342 -2.13 16.30 -3.64
CA VAL A 342 -3.04 15.85 -2.56
C VAL A 342 -4.50 16.17 -2.78
N GLU A 343 -4.84 17.21 -3.53
CA GLU A 343 -6.20 17.69 -3.67
C GLU A 343 -6.94 17.01 -4.81
N SER A 344 -8.21 16.67 -4.60
CA SER A 344 -9.09 16.11 -5.63
C SER A 344 -9.18 17.00 -6.86
N ALA A 345 -9.21 16.40 -8.05
CA ALA A 345 -9.52 17.11 -9.27
C ALA A 345 -11.02 17.40 -9.43
N ASP A 346 -11.84 16.67 -8.69
CA ASP A 346 -13.30 16.67 -8.85
C ASP A 346 -14.01 17.56 -7.81
N HIS A 347 -13.46 17.68 -6.61
CA HIS A 347 -14.06 18.43 -5.52
C HIS A 347 -13.02 19.19 -4.69
N ASP A 348 -13.38 20.41 -4.29
CA ASP A 348 -12.66 21.18 -3.29
C ASP A 348 -12.87 20.58 -1.90
N GLU A 349 -11.92 20.82 -0.99
CA GLU A 349 -11.94 20.32 0.39
C GLU A 349 -12.01 18.78 0.51
N LEU A 350 -11.60 18.07 -0.56
CA LEU A 350 -11.38 16.63 -0.60
C LEU A 350 -9.91 16.34 -0.89
N TYR A 351 -9.24 15.70 0.05
CA TYR A 351 -7.81 15.45 0.00
C TYR A 351 -7.47 13.96 0.09
N PHE A 352 -6.34 13.57 -0.52
CA PHE A 352 -5.83 12.20 -0.53
C PHE A 352 -4.40 12.18 0.01
N VAL A 353 -4.15 11.36 1.05
CA VAL A 353 -2.82 11.15 1.62
C VAL A 353 -2.44 9.68 1.51
N GLY A 354 -1.21 9.40 1.05
CA GLY A 354 -0.73 8.03 0.81
C GLY A 354 -1.00 7.54 -0.62
N HIS A 355 -1.41 8.41 -1.53
CA HIS A 355 -1.64 8.11 -2.95
C HIS A 355 -0.41 8.39 -3.84
N ASN A 356 0.69 8.92 -3.27
CA ASN A 356 1.95 9.16 -3.98
C ASN A 356 2.89 7.97 -3.76
N TYR A 357 2.79 6.97 -4.63
CA TYR A 357 3.55 5.73 -4.54
C TYR A 357 4.62 5.70 -5.64
N ASP A 358 5.83 6.09 -5.31
CA ASP A 358 6.97 6.18 -6.20
C ASP A 358 8.24 5.55 -5.58
N ALA A 359 9.36 5.59 -6.32
CA ALA A 359 10.63 5.01 -5.91
C ALA A 359 11.26 5.64 -4.65
N THR A 360 10.77 6.79 -4.17
CA THR A 360 11.25 7.41 -2.92
C THR A 360 10.65 6.78 -1.68
N GLY A 361 9.60 5.98 -1.83
CA GLY A 361 8.93 5.26 -0.76
C GLY A 361 7.63 5.90 -0.29
N GLY A 362 6.59 5.08 -0.12
CA GLY A 362 5.26 5.54 0.26
C GLY A 362 5.24 6.28 1.60
N LEU A 363 5.94 5.77 2.62
CA LEU A 363 5.97 6.40 3.96
C LEU A 363 6.61 7.79 3.95
N PHE A 364 7.68 7.98 3.17
CA PHE A 364 8.31 9.28 2.98
C PHE A 364 7.34 10.29 2.33
N ASN A 365 6.61 9.86 1.31
CA ASN A 365 5.62 10.68 0.65
C ASN A 365 4.45 11.02 1.57
N ILE A 366 3.96 10.08 2.37
CA ILE A 366 2.92 10.30 3.38
C ILE A 366 3.29 11.46 4.32
N ALA A 367 4.50 11.49 4.84
CA ALA A 367 4.95 12.54 5.74
C ALA A 367 4.94 13.94 5.08
N ARG A 368 5.24 14.00 3.79
CA ARG A 368 5.19 15.24 3.01
C ARG A 368 3.75 15.66 2.71
N ASP A 369 2.92 14.71 2.25
CA ASP A 369 1.53 14.96 1.86
C ASP A 369 0.70 15.43 3.06
N ALA A 370 0.88 14.81 4.22
CA ALA A 370 0.21 15.18 5.46
C ALA A 370 0.47 16.64 5.85
N ARG A 371 1.71 17.12 5.71
CA ARG A 371 2.06 18.53 5.97
C ARG A 371 1.38 19.49 5.01
N VAL A 372 1.34 19.14 3.72
CA VAL A 372 0.69 19.96 2.68
C VAL A 372 -0.80 20.09 2.95
N VAL A 373 -1.49 18.97 3.20
CA VAL A 373 -2.93 18.96 3.49
C VAL A 373 -3.25 19.77 4.74
N ALA A 374 -2.52 19.54 5.82
CA ALA A 374 -2.79 20.23 7.09
C ALA A 374 -2.50 21.73 7.01
N ALA A 375 -1.52 22.18 6.22
CA ALA A 375 -1.26 23.60 6.00
C ALA A 375 -2.44 24.25 5.24
N ARG A 376 -2.91 23.66 4.16
CA ARG A 376 -4.06 24.17 3.37
C ARG A 376 -5.33 24.27 4.19
N ILE A 377 -5.65 23.21 4.92
CA ILE A 377 -6.85 23.19 5.77
C ILE A 377 -6.76 24.28 6.86
N ALA A 378 -5.59 24.49 7.47
CA ALA A 378 -5.41 25.51 8.46
C ALA A 378 -5.58 26.94 7.89
N GLU A 379 -5.11 27.18 6.65
CA GLU A 379 -5.30 28.43 5.93
C GLU A 379 -6.78 28.69 5.61
N SER A 380 -7.48 27.68 5.07
CA SER A 380 -8.93 27.76 4.78
C SER A 380 -9.75 27.99 6.06
N ASP A 381 -9.43 27.30 7.16
CA ASP A 381 -10.11 27.44 8.45
C ASP A 381 -9.88 28.85 9.06
N ALA A 382 -8.69 29.40 8.94
CA ALA A 382 -8.35 30.76 9.38
C ALA A 382 -9.15 31.81 8.61
N ILE A 383 -9.22 31.67 7.27
CA ILE A 383 -10.00 32.57 6.41
C ILE A 383 -11.50 32.50 6.75
N ALA A 384 -12.03 31.30 7.00
CA ALA A 384 -13.43 31.13 7.36
C ALA A 384 -13.78 31.81 8.69
N ARG A 385 -12.88 31.80 9.67
CA ARG A 385 -13.05 32.46 11.00
C ARG A 385 -12.96 33.97 10.93
N THR A 386 -12.29 34.54 9.94
CA THR A 386 -12.14 35.99 9.76
C THR A 386 -13.25 36.62 8.93
N ARG A 387 -14.09 35.83 8.25
CA ARG A 387 -15.25 36.35 7.50
C ARG A 387 -16.31 36.83 8.51
N PRO A 388 -16.76 38.10 8.45
CA PRO A 388 -17.84 38.56 9.29
C PRO A 388 -19.08 37.73 9.01
N SER A 389 -19.77 37.30 10.07
CA SER A 389 -21.06 36.65 9.97
C SER A 389 -22.01 37.58 9.19
N ARG A 390 -22.54 37.10 8.05
CA ARG A 390 -23.60 37.84 7.34
C ARG A 390 -24.71 38.10 8.34
N PRO A 391 -25.21 39.35 8.48
CA PRO A 391 -26.36 39.61 9.31
C PRO A 391 -27.52 38.76 8.81
N ILE A 392 -28.22 38.10 9.72
CA ILE A 392 -29.46 37.39 9.47
C ILE A 392 -30.45 38.49 9.09
N THR A 393 -30.80 38.59 7.83
CA THR A 393 -31.92 39.41 7.36
C THR A 393 -33.19 38.71 7.85
N GLU A 394 -33.74 39.15 8.98
CA GLU A 394 -35.11 38.83 9.39
C GLU A 394 -36.05 39.41 8.32
N HIS A 395 -36.63 38.55 7.52
CA HIS A 395 -37.80 38.88 6.74
C HIS A 395 -39.01 38.93 7.69
N SER A 396 -39.23 40.12 8.24
CA SER A 396 -40.49 40.49 8.87
C SER A 396 -41.59 40.31 7.83
N GLN A 397 -42.38 39.25 7.91
CA GLN A 397 -43.71 39.21 7.31
C GLN A 397 -44.60 40.10 8.15
N ARG A 398 -44.93 41.26 7.64
CA ARG A 398 -46.10 42.05 8.08
C ARG A 398 -47.22 41.80 7.11
N ALA A 399 -48.35 41.33 7.69
CA ALA A 399 -49.77 41.39 7.35
C ALA A 399 -50.18 41.17 5.88
#